data_b3659899da3d5aadab6ff30db3a54fe9
#
_entry.id   b3659899da3d5aadab6ff30db3a54fe9
#
_cell.length_a   1.000
_cell.length_b   1.000
_cell.length_c   1.000
_cell.angle_alpha   90.00
_cell.angle_beta   90.00
_cell.angle_gamma   90.00
#
_symmetry.space_group_name_H-M   'P 1'
#
loop_
_entity.id
_entity.type
_entity.pdbx_description
1 polymer ?
#
loop_
_entity_poly.entity_id
_entity_poly.type
_entity_poly.pdbx_seq_one_letter_code
_entity_poly.pdbx_strand_id
1 'polypeptide(L)'
;MAIAVEVGLLSGKTAIVKVDLDEEVGTLARRAQRELGLTRPGRLVNSSGSILNACSTVEAAKLEDGDSLTWHSKRLQIQTSYGAFAAIVGDGSVVTWGDPWNGGDSGTVQHLLKGVQQIQATVGAFAAILGDGSVVSWGPAAYGGDSSTVQDQLKNVQQIQATVGAFAAILGDGSVVTWGAAEQGGDSSAVQGQLQDVRDIQASGAAFAAVLGDGSVVAWGKAFPDGIDSAIQDQLKNVQAIQTDGSGFAAIVGDGSVVTWPAGPASASGGDSSSVQDQLKNVQQIHATRAGTFAAILADGSVVTWGCHEYGGDSISVQEQLKNVKQIQASYGSFAAILADASVVTWGHPTFGGDSSAVQHQLKGVQQISATMGGFAAILGDGSVVSWGPAAYGGDSSAVQDQLKNVQQIRANAQAFAAINGDGAVATWGRADCGGDSRAVQGQLQNVQDIHASNAAFAAVTGDGSVVTWGWGSARSAAVQDQLKATYAACLE
;
A
#
# COMPACT_ATOMS: atom_id res chain seq x y z
N MET A 1 -20.04 -39.89 -6.16
CA MET A 1 -19.48 -40.53 -4.93
C MET A 1 -19.12 -39.40 -3.97
N ALA A 2 -19.71 -39.40 -2.78
CA ALA A 2 -19.45 -38.32 -1.81
C ALA A 2 -18.21 -38.64 -0.97
N ILE A 3 -17.39 -37.64 -0.73
CA ILE A 3 -16.27 -37.64 0.22
C ILE A 3 -16.53 -36.66 1.36
N ALA A 4 -15.88 -36.85 2.49
CA ALA A 4 -15.92 -35.97 3.64
C ALA A 4 -14.54 -35.29 3.79
N VAL A 5 -14.52 -33.96 3.76
CA VAL A 5 -13.31 -33.14 3.85
C VAL A 5 -13.38 -32.30 5.13
N GLU A 6 -12.30 -32.26 5.91
CA GLU A 6 -12.19 -31.37 7.06
C GLU A 6 -11.70 -30.00 6.61
N VAL A 7 -12.42 -28.94 6.97
CA VAL A 7 -12.02 -27.55 6.71
C VAL A 7 -11.77 -26.85 8.04
N GLY A 8 -10.55 -26.38 8.23
CA GLY A 8 -10.10 -25.72 9.47
C GLY A 8 -9.79 -24.24 9.29
N LEU A 9 -9.93 -23.48 10.39
CA LEU A 9 -9.42 -22.12 10.54
C LEU A 9 -8.08 -22.13 11.26
N LEU A 10 -7.25 -21.15 11.03
CA LEU A 10 -6.00 -20.95 11.79
C LEU A 10 -6.25 -20.76 13.30
N SER A 11 -7.49 -20.40 13.71
CA SER A 11 -7.90 -20.33 15.11
C SER A 11 -8.18 -21.70 15.75
N GLY A 12 -8.11 -22.79 15.00
CA GLY A 12 -8.36 -24.16 15.46
C GLY A 12 -9.81 -24.64 15.33
N LYS A 13 -10.76 -23.78 14.90
CA LYS A 13 -12.13 -24.22 14.61
C LYS A 13 -12.14 -25.02 13.31
N THR A 14 -12.80 -26.19 13.30
CA THR A 14 -12.94 -27.06 12.12
C THR A 14 -14.38 -27.41 11.84
N ALA A 15 -14.69 -27.81 10.60
CA ALA A 15 -15.95 -28.37 10.16
C ALA A 15 -15.69 -29.51 9.17
N ILE A 16 -16.45 -30.59 9.25
CA ILE A 16 -16.42 -31.70 8.29
C ILE A 16 -17.52 -31.45 7.26
N VAL A 17 -17.14 -31.32 6.00
CA VAL A 17 -18.03 -31.00 4.89
C VAL A 17 -18.10 -32.18 3.92
N LYS A 18 -19.31 -32.64 3.60
CA LYS A 18 -19.55 -33.65 2.56
C LYS A 18 -19.76 -32.99 1.21
N VAL A 19 -19.15 -33.55 0.19
CA VAL A 19 -19.21 -33.06 -1.19
C VAL A 19 -19.07 -34.23 -2.16
N ASP A 20 -19.76 -34.19 -3.30
CA ASP A 20 -19.61 -35.16 -4.37
C ASP A 20 -18.41 -34.82 -5.25
N LEU A 21 -17.76 -35.83 -5.86
CA LEU A 21 -16.55 -35.65 -6.67
C LEU A 21 -16.78 -34.81 -7.93
N ASP A 22 -17.98 -34.80 -8.46
CA ASP A 22 -18.41 -34.02 -9.63
C ASP A 22 -18.86 -32.60 -9.29
N GLU A 23 -19.02 -32.28 -8.00
CA GLU A 23 -19.31 -30.90 -7.56
C GLU A 23 -18.05 -30.01 -7.65
N GLU A 24 -18.29 -28.71 -7.81
CA GLU A 24 -17.19 -27.72 -7.79
C GLU A 24 -16.63 -27.50 -6.39
N VAL A 25 -15.33 -27.24 -6.31
CA VAL A 25 -14.63 -26.83 -5.08
C VAL A 25 -15.29 -25.57 -4.47
N GLY A 26 -15.87 -24.69 -5.29
CA GLY A 26 -16.67 -23.55 -4.85
C GLY A 26 -17.88 -23.95 -4.00
N THR A 27 -18.54 -25.07 -4.32
CA THR A 27 -19.65 -25.60 -3.52
C THR A 27 -19.18 -26.14 -2.17
N LEU A 28 -18.05 -26.85 -2.15
CA LEU A 28 -17.37 -27.27 -0.92
C LEU A 28 -17.03 -26.06 -0.04
N ALA A 29 -16.46 -25.01 -0.62
CA ALA A 29 -16.11 -23.77 0.10
C ALA A 29 -17.35 -23.11 0.71
N ARG A 30 -18.46 -23.00 -0.03
CA ARG A 30 -19.73 -22.43 0.47
C ARG A 30 -20.31 -23.24 1.65
N ARG A 31 -20.28 -24.55 1.56
CA ARG A 31 -20.72 -25.42 2.68
C ARG A 31 -19.83 -25.24 3.90
N ALA A 32 -18.50 -25.24 3.72
CA ALA A 32 -17.55 -25.01 4.80
C ALA A 32 -17.74 -23.65 5.46
N GLN A 33 -17.96 -22.59 4.68
CA GLN A 33 -18.25 -21.25 5.19
C GLN A 33 -19.49 -21.26 6.12
N ARG A 34 -20.55 -21.93 5.71
CA ARG A 34 -21.81 -22.03 6.49
C ARG A 34 -21.60 -22.80 7.79
N GLU A 35 -20.97 -23.97 7.71
CA GLU A 35 -20.70 -24.82 8.88
C GLU A 35 -19.74 -24.17 9.88
N LEU A 36 -18.76 -23.42 9.38
CA LEU A 36 -17.83 -22.66 10.22
C LEU A 36 -18.46 -21.36 10.78
N GLY A 37 -19.67 -20.97 10.30
CA GLY A 37 -20.34 -19.73 10.72
C GLY A 37 -19.61 -18.47 10.29
N LEU A 38 -18.95 -18.51 9.11
CA LEU A 38 -18.13 -17.41 8.61
C LEU A 38 -18.98 -16.45 7.79
N THR A 39 -18.84 -15.17 8.08
CA THR A 39 -19.53 -14.09 7.36
C THR A 39 -18.78 -13.63 6.12
N ARG A 40 -17.50 -14.03 5.96
CA ARG A 40 -16.65 -13.62 4.82
C ARG A 40 -16.42 -14.78 3.87
N PRO A 41 -16.43 -14.52 2.54
CA PRO A 41 -16.00 -15.49 1.57
C PRO A 41 -14.50 -15.79 1.76
N GLY A 42 -14.11 -16.97 1.36
CA GLY A 42 -12.74 -17.42 1.46
C GLY A 42 -12.40 -18.42 0.38
N ARG A 43 -11.20 -18.90 0.45
CA ARG A 43 -10.67 -19.96 -0.44
C ARG A 43 -10.16 -21.11 0.39
N LEU A 44 -10.21 -22.28 -0.20
CA LEU A 44 -9.65 -23.47 0.39
C LEU A 44 -8.20 -23.65 -0.06
N VAL A 45 -7.36 -23.96 0.90
CA VAL A 45 -5.93 -24.25 0.70
C VAL A 45 -5.66 -25.66 1.18
N ASN A 46 -5.01 -26.47 0.35
CA ASN A 46 -4.67 -27.83 0.71
C ASN A 46 -3.43 -27.91 1.64
N SER A 47 -3.10 -29.11 2.08
CA SER A 47 -1.96 -29.37 2.98
C SER A 47 -0.60 -28.99 2.39
N SER A 48 -0.48 -28.91 1.05
CA SER A 48 0.74 -28.43 0.37
C SER A 48 0.86 -26.91 0.30
N GLY A 49 -0.15 -26.15 0.79
CA GLY A 49 -0.22 -24.69 0.70
C GLY A 49 -0.79 -24.19 -0.64
N SER A 50 -1.24 -25.09 -1.51
CA SER A 50 -1.80 -24.70 -2.81
C SER A 50 -3.26 -24.28 -2.67
N ILE A 51 -3.61 -23.17 -3.33
CA ILE A 51 -4.99 -22.65 -3.39
C ILE A 51 -5.77 -23.52 -4.37
N LEU A 52 -6.92 -24.01 -3.95
CA LEU A 52 -7.81 -24.77 -4.81
C LEU A 52 -8.61 -23.84 -5.72
N ASN A 53 -8.69 -24.18 -7.01
CA ASN A 53 -9.51 -23.43 -7.98
C ASN A 53 -11.00 -23.73 -7.72
N ALA A 54 -11.79 -22.70 -7.41
CA ALA A 54 -13.20 -22.82 -7.09
C ALA A 54 -14.05 -23.39 -8.24
N CYS A 55 -13.65 -23.15 -9.50
CA CYS A 55 -14.35 -23.64 -10.68
C CYS A 55 -13.93 -25.06 -11.13
N SER A 56 -12.95 -25.69 -10.47
CA SER A 56 -12.62 -27.09 -10.74
C SER A 56 -13.51 -28.03 -9.93
N THR A 57 -13.78 -29.22 -10.48
CA THR A 57 -14.46 -30.26 -9.70
C THR A 57 -13.56 -30.75 -8.57
N VAL A 58 -14.17 -31.32 -7.53
CA VAL A 58 -13.48 -31.93 -6.39
C VAL A 58 -12.54 -33.03 -6.87
N GLU A 59 -12.97 -33.82 -7.88
CA GLU A 59 -12.15 -34.86 -8.54
C GLU A 59 -10.93 -34.25 -9.25
N ALA A 60 -11.12 -33.17 -10.02
CA ALA A 60 -10.02 -32.48 -10.72
C ALA A 60 -9.04 -31.82 -9.74
N ALA A 61 -9.52 -31.41 -8.58
CA ALA A 61 -8.70 -30.88 -7.48
C ALA A 61 -7.97 -31.99 -6.71
N LYS A 62 -8.23 -33.27 -7.05
CA LYS A 62 -7.62 -34.48 -6.42
C LYS A 62 -7.84 -34.53 -4.91
N LEU A 63 -9.03 -34.15 -4.45
CA LEU A 63 -9.41 -34.28 -3.06
C LEU A 63 -9.90 -35.68 -2.76
N GLU A 64 -9.48 -36.24 -1.61
CA GLU A 64 -9.82 -37.54 -1.14
C GLU A 64 -10.61 -37.51 0.18
N ASP A 65 -11.25 -38.60 0.51
CA ASP A 65 -11.98 -38.73 1.78
C ASP A 65 -11.02 -38.62 2.98
N GLY A 66 -11.35 -37.71 3.90
CA GLY A 66 -10.51 -37.39 5.07
C GLY A 66 -9.47 -36.27 4.85
N ASP A 67 -9.40 -35.66 3.66
CA ASP A 67 -8.48 -34.57 3.43
C ASP A 67 -8.74 -33.41 4.38
N SER A 68 -7.66 -32.71 4.78
CA SER A 68 -7.70 -31.53 5.61
C SER A 68 -7.33 -30.29 4.77
N LEU A 69 -8.24 -29.33 4.73
CA LEU A 69 -8.10 -28.06 4.05
C LEU A 69 -8.09 -26.91 5.04
N THR A 70 -7.40 -25.83 4.72
CA THR A 70 -7.42 -24.60 5.51
C THR A 70 -8.28 -23.56 4.82
N TRP A 71 -9.17 -22.93 5.58
CA TRP A 71 -9.94 -21.78 5.12
C TRP A 71 -9.13 -20.51 5.22
N HIS A 72 -8.91 -19.86 4.11
CA HIS A 72 -8.33 -18.52 4.04
C HIS A 72 -9.40 -17.52 3.66
N SER A 73 -9.80 -16.65 4.59
CA SER A 73 -10.73 -15.57 4.30
C SER A 73 -10.14 -14.65 3.23
N LYS A 74 -10.84 -14.44 2.12
CA LYS A 74 -10.47 -13.39 1.16
C LYS A 74 -10.81 -12.04 1.80
N ARG A 75 -9.80 -11.22 2.06
CA ARG A 75 -10.01 -9.80 2.29
C ARG A 75 -10.28 -9.14 0.95
N LEU A 76 -11.26 -8.24 0.91
CA LEU A 76 -11.45 -7.35 -0.21
C LEU A 76 -10.15 -6.55 -0.39
N GLN A 77 -9.53 -6.63 -1.56
CA GLN A 77 -8.34 -5.87 -1.87
C GLN A 77 -8.75 -4.63 -2.63
N ILE A 78 -8.56 -3.47 -2.04
CA ILE A 78 -8.87 -2.19 -2.67
C ILE A 78 -7.57 -1.48 -2.97
N GLN A 79 -7.37 -1.11 -4.23
CA GLN A 79 -6.33 -0.20 -4.68
C GLN A 79 -6.93 1.16 -5.01
N THR A 80 -6.13 2.20 -4.84
CA THR A 80 -6.58 3.56 -5.00
C THR A 80 -5.64 4.34 -5.92
N SER A 81 -6.21 5.13 -6.81
CA SER A 81 -5.54 6.20 -7.53
C SER A 81 -5.75 7.54 -6.81
N TYR A 82 -5.50 8.66 -7.45
CA TYR A 82 -5.73 9.99 -6.83
C TYR A 82 -7.19 10.20 -6.39
N GLY A 83 -8.15 9.82 -7.20
CA GLY A 83 -9.57 10.05 -6.95
C GLY A 83 -10.49 8.88 -7.29
N ALA A 84 -9.94 7.66 -7.44
CA ALA A 84 -10.71 6.47 -7.75
C ALA A 84 -10.24 5.26 -6.96
N PHE A 85 -11.08 4.23 -6.97
CA PHE A 85 -10.90 2.96 -6.29
C PHE A 85 -11.11 1.80 -7.26
N ALA A 86 -10.37 0.74 -7.07
CA ALA A 86 -10.55 -0.54 -7.74
C ALA A 86 -10.49 -1.67 -6.71
N ALA A 87 -11.54 -2.47 -6.62
CA ALA A 87 -11.65 -3.59 -5.69
C ALA A 87 -11.65 -4.92 -6.40
N ILE A 88 -10.78 -5.84 -5.97
CA ILE A 88 -10.85 -7.25 -6.35
C ILE A 88 -11.87 -7.92 -5.45
N VAL A 89 -12.93 -8.44 -6.01
CA VAL A 89 -13.98 -9.14 -5.27
C VAL A 89 -13.75 -10.67 -5.24
N GLY A 90 -14.58 -11.40 -4.52
CA GLY A 90 -14.36 -12.79 -4.16
C GLY A 90 -14.06 -13.77 -5.28
N ASP A 91 -14.64 -13.58 -6.47
CA ASP A 91 -14.44 -14.40 -7.66
C ASP A 91 -13.24 -13.95 -8.53
N GLY A 92 -12.53 -12.90 -8.10
CA GLY A 92 -11.43 -12.30 -8.87
C GLY A 92 -11.89 -11.31 -9.93
N SER A 93 -13.17 -10.95 -9.99
CA SER A 93 -13.63 -9.82 -10.80
C SER A 93 -13.26 -8.50 -10.13
N VAL A 94 -13.31 -7.39 -10.88
CA VAL A 94 -12.96 -6.06 -10.37
C VAL A 94 -14.17 -5.14 -10.46
N VAL A 95 -14.37 -4.37 -9.42
CA VAL A 95 -15.33 -3.27 -9.37
C VAL A 95 -14.59 -1.97 -9.20
N THR A 96 -14.89 -0.96 -10.03
CA THR A 96 -14.24 0.36 -10.00
C THR A 96 -15.26 1.46 -9.73
N TRP A 97 -14.82 2.51 -9.02
CA TRP A 97 -15.64 3.69 -8.77
C TRP A 97 -14.78 4.92 -8.48
N GLY A 98 -15.40 6.08 -8.42
CA GLY A 98 -14.73 7.36 -8.21
C GLY A 98 -14.67 8.19 -9.50
N ASP A 99 -13.64 9.01 -9.64
CA ASP A 99 -13.48 9.89 -10.79
C ASP A 99 -13.01 9.09 -12.03
N PRO A 100 -13.75 9.12 -13.16
CA PRO A 100 -13.34 8.46 -14.40
C PRO A 100 -11.99 8.93 -14.94
N TRP A 101 -11.62 10.21 -14.73
CA TRP A 101 -10.32 10.75 -15.13
C TRP A 101 -9.15 10.21 -14.29
N ASN A 102 -9.47 9.52 -13.22
CA ASN A 102 -8.51 8.84 -12.37
C ASN A 102 -8.67 7.30 -12.40
N GLY A 103 -9.31 6.76 -13.45
CA GLY A 103 -9.51 5.32 -13.63
C GLY A 103 -10.73 4.75 -12.89
N GLY A 104 -11.66 5.59 -12.40
CA GLY A 104 -12.88 5.13 -11.73
C GLY A 104 -13.90 4.44 -12.66
N ASP A 105 -13.63 4.38 -13.95
CA ASP A 105 -14.44 3.68 -14.96
C ASP A 105 -13.59 2.66 -15.71
N SER A 106 -13.90 1.37 -15.52
CA SER A 106 -13.29 0.24 -16.24
C SER A 106 -14.20 -0.33 -17.35
N GLY A 107 -15.29 0.35 -17.71
CA GLY A 107 -16.32 -0.18 -18.61
C GLY A 107 -15.80 -0.77 -19.91
N THR A 108 -14.80 -0.15 -20.53
CA THR A 108 -14.20 -0.62 -21.78
C THR A 108 -13.44 -1.94 -21.66
N VAL A 109 -12.89 -2.25 -20.49
CA VAL A 109 -12.09 -3.45 -20.21
C VAL A 109 -12.75 -4.40 -19.20
N GLN A 110 -13.93 -4.07 -18.70
CA GLN A 110 -14.62 -4.84 -17.65
C GLN A 110 -14.74 -6.33 -17.97
N HIS A 111 -14.98 -6.68 -19.23
CA HIS A 111 -15.12 -8.06 -19.68
C HIS A 111 -13.83 -8.88 -19.58
N LEU A 112 -12.66 -8.21 -19.52
CA LEU A 112 -11.32 -8.81 -19.36
C LEU A 112 -10.93 -8.97 -17.89
N LEU A 113 -11.52 -8.20 -16.97
CA LEU A 113 -11.15 -8.17 -15.55
C LEU A 113 -11.76 -9.36 -14.78
N LYS A 114 -11.24 -10.56 -15.07
CA LYS A 114 -11.63 -11.83 -14.45
C LYS A 114 -10.41 -12.56 -13.91
N GLY A 115 -10.54 -13.18 -12.75
CA GLY A 115 -9.44 -13.90 -12.12
C GLY A 115 -8.26 -12.99 -11.75
N VAL A 116 -8.53 -11.72 -11.47
CA VAL A 116 -7.51 -10.73 -11.09
C VAL A 116 -6.87 -11.14 -9.76
N GLN A 117 -5.55 -11.10 -9.73
CA GLN A 117 -4.74 -11.44 -8.55
C GLN A 117 -4.25 -10.20 -7.82
N GLN A 118 -3.86 -9.18 -8.56
CA GLN A 118 -3.28 -7.95 -8.03
C GLN A 118 -3.67 -6.75 -8.90
N ILE A 119 -3.81 -5.59 -8.29
CA ILE A 119 -3.96 -4.30 -8.98
C ILE A 119 -2.90 -3.35 -8.47
N GLN A 120 -2.33 -2.55 -9.37
CA GLN A 120 -1.49 -1.40 -9.07
C GLN A 120 -2.08 -0.14 -9.68
N ALA A 121 -1.75 1.02 -9.12
CA ALA A 121 -2.30 2.29 -9.56
C ALA A 121 -1.21 3.36 -9.72
N THR A 122 -1.32 4.13 -10.79
CA THR A 122 -0.70 5.47 -10.92
C THR A 122 -1.64 6.53 -10.33
N VAL A 123 -1.35 7.80 -10.53
CA VAL A 123 -2.28 8.88 -10.12
C VAL A 123 -3.62 8.81 -10.86
N GLY A 124 -3.62 8.35 -12.11
CA GLY A 124 -4.82 8.39 -12.95
C GLY A 124 -5.24 7.06 -13.60
N ALA A 125 -4.50 5.98 -13.41
CA ALA A 125 -4.77 4.71 -14.08
C ALA A 125 -4.51 3.51 -13.17
N PHE A 126 -5.01 2.36 -13.58
CA PHE A 126 -4.80 1.08 -12.92
C PHE A 126 -4.24 0.05 -13.90
N ALA A 127 -3.51 -0.92 -13.36
CA ALA A 127 -3.04 -2.11 -14.05
C ALA A 127 -3.30 -3.35 -13.18
N ALA A 128 -3.97 -4.35 -13.74
CA ALA A 128 -4.32 -5.61 -13.07
C ALA A 128 -3.51 -6.77 -13.64
N ILE A 129 -2.95 -7.61 -12.77
CA ILE A 129 -2.36 -8.91 -13.12
C ILE A 129 -3.46 -9.95 -13.01
N LEU A 130 -3.69 -10.70 -14.09
CA LEU A 130 -4.64 -11.81 -14.12
C LEU A 130 -4.02 -13.13 -13.65
N GLY A 131 -4.84 -14.13 -13.42
CA GLY A 131 -4.40 -15.45 -12.95
C GLY A 131 -3.48 -16.22 -13.91
N ASP A 132 -3.48 -15.87 -15.20
CA ASP A 132 -2.58 -16.41 -16.22
C ASP A 132 -1.28 -15.58 -16.38
N GLY A 133 -1.11 -14.53 -15.57
CA GLY A 133 0.03 -13.62 -15.62
C GLY A 133 -0.05 -12.57 -16.74
N SER A 134 -1.17 -12.47 -17.44
CA SER A 134 -1.40 -11.35 -18.37
C SER A 134 -1.82 -10.08 -17.63
N VAL A 135 -1.79 -8.92 -18.29
CA VAL A 135 -2.11 -7.62 -17.68
C VAL A 135 -3.24 -6.93 -18.44
N VAL A 136 -4.13 -6.29 -17.70
CA VAL A 136 -5.16 -5.38 -18.22
C VAL A 136 -4.97 -4.02 -17.57
N SER A 137 -4.84 -2.95 -18.39
CA SER A 137 -4.74 -1.58 -17.92
C SER A 137 -5.99 -0.79 -18.29
N TRP A 138 -6.36 0.20 -17.48
CA TRP A 138 -7.47 1.13 -17.76
C TRP A 138 -7.25 2.49 -17.11
N GLY A 139 -7.99 3.49 -17.57
CA GLY A 139 -7.85 4.89 -17.22
C GLY A 139 -7.23 5.70 -18.38
N PRO A 140 -6.91 6.99 -18.20
CA PRO A 140 -6.29 7.81 -19.23
C PRO A 140 -4.91 7.29 -19.65
N ALA A 141 -4.66 7.24 -20.96
CA ALA A 141 -3.39 6.76 -21.54
C ALA A 141 -2.17 7.55 -21.04
N ALA A 142 -2.33 8.86 -20.77
CA ALA A 142 -1.28 9.71 -20.23
C ALA A 142 -0.76 9.27 -18.84
N TYR A 143 -1.51 8.43 -18.13
CA TYR A 143 -1.14 7.85 -16.85
C TYR A 143 -0.89 6.34 -16.93
N GLY A 144 -0.73 5.78 -18.14
CA GLY A 144 -0.47 4.36 -18.34
C GLY A 144 -1.71 3.48 -18.42
N GLY A 145 -2.91 4.07 -18.60
CA GLY A 145 -4.16 3.31 -18.77
C GLY A 145 -4.26 2.54 -20.07
N ASP A 146 -3.33 2.75 -21.00
CA ASP A 146 -3.23 2.02 -22.27
C ASP A 146 -1.89 1.27 -22.35
N SER A 147 -1.96 -0.07 -22.35
CA SER A 147 -0.82 -0.98 -22.52
C SER A 147 -0.75 -1.62 -23.90
N SER A 148 -1.57 -1.20 -24.86
CA SER A 148 -1.73 -1.87 -26.18
C SER A 148 -0.42 -2.05 -26.95
N THR A 149 0.51 -1.09 -26.85
CA THR A 149 1.81 -1.13 -27.54
C THR A 149 2.77 -2.19 -27.01
N VAL A 150 2.57 -2.66 -25.78
CA VAL A 150 3.41 -3.67 -25.11
C VAL A 150 2.64 -4.92 -24.71
N GLN A 151 1.36 -5.02 -25.06
CA GLN A 151 0.46 -6.09 -24.60
C GLN A 151 1.01 -7.49 -24.90
N ASP A 152 1.64 -7.69 -26.04
CA ASP A 152 2.22 -8.98 -26.43
C ASP A 152 3.40 -9.41 -25.54
N GLN A 153 4.05 -8.45 -24.87
CA GLN A 153 5.16 -8.68 -23.95
C GLN A 153 4.69 -8.93 -22.52
N LEU A 154 3.48 -8.46 -22.14
CA LEU A 154 2.93 -8.57 -20.79
C LEU A 154 2.35 -9.97 -20.54
N LYS A 155 3.25 -10.97 -20.45
CA LYS A 155 2.95 -12.38 -20.19
C LYS A 155 3.78 -12.85 -19.00
N ASN A 156 3.19 -13.72 -18.17
CA ASN A 156 3.85 -14.25 -16.98
C ASN A 156 4.36 -13.14 -16.03
N VAL A 157 3.58 -12.04 -15.93
CA VAL A 157 3.91 -10.92 -15.05
C VAL A 157 3.78 -11.37 -13.59
N GLN A 158 4.81 -11.08 -12.80
CA GLN A 158 4.85 -11.43 -11.37
C GLN A 158 4.55 -10.23 -10.47
N GLN A 159 4.98 -9.05 -10.88
CA GLN A 159 4.86 -7.83 -10.09
C GLN A 159 4.73 -6.61 -11.01
N ILE A 160 3.98 -5.61 -10.58
CA ILE A 160 3.91 -4.29 -11.22
C ILE A 160 4.22 -3.23 -10.18
N GLN A 161 5.02 -2.25 -10.56
CA GLN A 161 5.26 -1.01 -9.82
C GLN A 161 4.81 0.19 -10.64
N ALA A 162 4.49 1.30 -9.95
CA ALA A 162 3.93 2.49 -10.59
C ALA A 162 4.58 3.77 -10.08
N THR A 163 4.91 4.66 -11.01
CA THR A 163 5.21 6.08 -10.77
C THR A 163 3.93 6.90 -10.81
N VAL A 164 4.01 8.22 -10.91
CA VAL A 164 2.84 9.10 -11.09
C VAL A 164 2.05 8.75 -12.36
N GLY A 165 2.70 8.34 -13.45
CA GLY A 165 2.00 8.09 -14.71
C GLY A 165 2.59 6.98 -15.59
N ALA A 166 3.39 6.10 -15.03
CA ALA A 166 3.94 4.96 -15.75
C ALA A 166 3.94 3.70 -14.88
N PHE A 167 3.97 2.55 -15.53
CA PHE A 167 4.08 1.24 -14.91
C PHE A 167 5.36 0.53 -15.37
N ALA A 168 5.90 -0.31 -14.48
CA ALA A 168 6.97 -1.24 -14.76
C ALA A 168 6.59 -2.63 -14.25
N ALA A 169 6.56 -3.63 -15.11
CA ALA A 169 6.23 -5.02 -14.80
C ALA A 169 7.49 -5.88 -14.80
N ILE A 170 7.67 -6.68 -13.75
CA ILE A 170 8.68 -7.75 -13.69
C ILE A 170 8.03 -9.02 -14.21
N LEU A 171 8.63 -9.65 -15.20
CA LEU A 171 8.20 -10.92 -15.76
C LEU A 171 8.81 -12.10 -15.01
N GLY A 172 8.27 -13.30 -15.22
CA GLY A 172 8.74 -14.50 -14.55
C GLY A 172 10.17 -14.95 -14.92
N ASP A 173 10.75 -14.41 -15.98
CA ASP A 173 12.15 -14.60 -16.36
C ASP A 173 13.08 -13.50 -15.81
N GLY A 174 12.53 -12.56 -15.02
CA GLY A 174 13.26 -11.43 -14.46
C GLY A 174 13.49 -10.26 -15.42
N SER A 175 12.93 -10.31 -16.63
CA SER A 175 12.94 -9.15 -17.54
C SER A 175 11.86 -8.12 -17.14
N VAL A 176 11.96 -6.89 -17.67
CA VAL A 176 11.03 -5.79 -17.35
C VAL A 176 10.39 -5.25 -18.60
N VAL A 177 9.08 -4.98 -18.51
CA VAL A 177 8.29 -4.26 -19.52
C VAL A 177 7.73 -2.99 -18.90
N THR A 178 7.87 -1.85 -19.60
CA THR A 178 7.38 -0.56 -19.13
C THR A 178 6.36 0.04 -20.11
N TRP A 179 5.42 0.83 -19.59
CA TRP A 179 4.43 1.56 -20.39
C TRP A 179 3.89 2.78 -19.64
N GLY A 180 3.22 3.67 -20.36
CA GLY A 180 2.68 4.93 -19.83
C GLY A 180 3.52 6.12 -20.25
N ALA A 181 3.52 7.19 -19.45
CA ALA A 181 4.23 8.41 -19.75
C ALA A 181 5.76 8.20 -19.81
N ALA A 182 6.37 8.41 -20.96
CA ALA A 182 7.81 8.18 -21.18
C ALA A 182 8.68 8.97 -20.18
N GLU A 183 8.34 10.26 -19.96
CA GLU A 183 9.05 11.12 -18.99
C GLU A 183 8.91 10.64 -17.52
N GLN A 184 8.01 9.72 -17.23
CA GLN A 184 7.80 9.18 -15.90
C GLN A 184 8.26 7.72 -15.78
N GLY A 185 9.09 7.26 -16.74
CA GLY A 185 9.67 5.93 -16.76
C GLY A 185 8.89 4.92 -17.60
N GLY A 186 7.87 5.35 -18.37
CA GLY A 186 7.16 4.48 -19.30
C GLY A 186 8.00 4.01 -20.50
N ASP A 187 9.18 4.60 -20.70
CA ASP A 187 10.17 4.20 -21.69
C ASP A 187 11.47 3.78 -20.99
N SER A 188 11.82 2.51 -21.08
CA SER A 188 13.07 1.93 -20.55
C SER A 188 14.07 1.57 -21.65
N SER A 189 13.85 1.98 -22.91
CA SER A 189 14.63 1.53 -24.09
C SER A 189 16.15 1.76 -23.94
N ALA A 190 16.57 2.87 -23.32
CA ALA A 190 17.98 3.20 -23.10
C ALA A 190 18.70 2.21 -22.17
N VAL A 191 17.98 1.56 -21.26
CA VAL A 191 18.53 0.61 -20.27
C VAL A 191 17.98 -0.81 -20.41
N GLN A 192 17.15 -1.07 -21.41
CA GLN A 192 16.44 -2.36 -21.57
C GLN A 192 17.38 -3.57 -21.56
N GLY A 193 18.55 -3.44 -22.16
CA GLY A 193 19.56 -4.52 -22.17
C GLY A 193 20.15 -4.87 -20.81
N GLN A 194 20.00 -3.98 -19.82
CA GLN A 194 20.48 -4.16 -18.44
C GLN A 194 19.37 -4.72 -17.52
N LEU A 195 18.08 -4.61 -17.89
CA LEU A 195 16.92 -5.03 -17.10
C LEU A 195 16.68 -6.54 -17.24
N GLN A 196 17.61 -7.33 -16.71
CA GLN A 196 17.54 -8.78 -16.64
C GLN A 196 17.82 -9.27 -15.21
N ASP A 197 17.24 -10.40 -14.84
CA ASP A 197 17.31 -10.93 -13.46
C ASP A 197 16.88 -9.90 -12.41
N VAL A 198 15.85 -9.09 -12.73
CA VAL A 198 15.32 -8.08 -11.82
C VAL A 198 14.55 -8.76 -10.69
N ARG A 199 14.90 -8.42 -9.44
CA ARG A 199 14.25 -8.95 -8.23
C ARG A 199 13.23 -8.01 -7.63
N ASP A 200 13.47 -6.72 -7.71
CA ASP A 200 12.58 -5.69 -7.16
C ASP A 200 12.71 -4.38 -7.95
N ILE A 201 11.64 -3.60 -7.95
CA ILE A 201 11.61 -2.26 -8.53
C ILE A 201 11.03 -1.31 -7.50
N GLN A 202 11.70 -0.18 -7.29
CA GLN A 202 11.20 0.94 -6.52
C GLN A 202 10.87 2.12 -7.45
N ALA A 203 9.75 2.78 -7.18
CA ALA A 203 9.24 3.88 -8.00
C ALA A 203 9.29 5.20 -7.23
N SER A 204 9.89 6.21 -7.84
CA SER A 204 9.77 7.62 -7.41
C SER A 204 8.58 8.31 -8.10
N GLY A 205 8.50 9.64 -8.01
CA GLY A 205 7.47 10.40 -8.75
C GLY A 205 7.56 10.26 -10.27
N ALA A 206 8.79 10.14 -10.83
CA ALA A 206 9.02 10.15 -12.27
C ALA A 206 10.15 9.22 -12.74
N ALA A 207 10.56 8.28 -11.92
CA ALA A 207 11.63 7.34 -12.25
C ALA A 207 11.48 6.03 -11.49
N PHE A 208 12.07 4.98 -12.04
CA PHE A 208 12.20 3.67 -11.41
C PHE A 208 13.66 3.36 -11.10
N ALA A 209 13.88 2.53 -10.09
CA ALA A 209 15.14 1.90 -9.76
C ALA A 209 14.93 0.40 -9.55
N ALA A 210 15.54 -0.43 -10.37
CA ALA A 210 15.47 -1.89 -10.30
C ALA A 210 16.70 -2.45 -9.58
N VAL A 211 16.51 -3.38 -8.65
CA VAL A 211 17.55 -4.18 -8.03
C VAL A 211 17.67 -5.49 -8.79
N LEU A 212 18.86 -5.79 -9.30
CA LEU A 212 19.15 -7.01 -10.04
C LEU A 212 19.53 -8.18 -9.12
N GLY A 213 19.58 -9.37 -9.67
CA GLY A 213 19.95 -10.59 -8.96
C GLY A 213 21.34 -10.59 -8.34
N ASP A 214 22.29 -9.86 -8.93
CA ASP A 214 23.63 -9.67 -8.39
C ASP A 214 23.72 -8.54 -7.35
N GLY A 215 22.58 -7.85 -7.07
CA GLY A 215 22.49 -6.72 -6.14
C GLY A 215 22.95 -5.40 -6.72
N SER A 216 23.22 -5.30 -8.04
CA SER A 216 23.39 -4.01 -8.72
C SER A 216 22.06 -3.31 -8.97
N VAL A 217 22.09 -2.04 -9.36
CA VAL A 217 20.87 -1.22 -9.58
C VAL A 217 20.88 -0.63 -11.00
N VAL A 218 19.72 -0.65 -11.64
CA VAL A 218 19.47 0.06 -12.90
C VAL A 218 18.36 1.07 -12.66
N ALA A 219 18.55 2.35 -13.03
CA ALA A 219 17.50 3.35 -12.94
C ALA A 219 17.17 3.95 -14.32
N TRP A 220 15.90 4.32 -14.51
CA TRP A 220 15.42 4.97 -15.73
C TRP A 220 14.24 5.89 -15.44
N GLY A 221 13.90 6.73 -16.41
CA GLY A 221 12.89 7.77 -16.34
C GLY A 221 13.51 9.14 -16.56
N LYS A 222 12.75 10.21 -16.35
CA LYS A 222 13.12 11.58 -16.70
C LYS A 222 14.52 12.01 -16.21
N ALA A 223 14.89 11.60 -15.01
CA ALA A 223 16.16 11.98 -14.39
C ALA A 223 17.35 11.13 -14.85
N PHE A 224 17.09 10.03 -15.52
CA PHE A 224 18.09 9.03 -15.90
C PHE A 224 17.98 8.67 -17.39
N PRO A 225 18.13 9.66 -18.30
CA PRO A 225 18.00 9.40 -19.74
C PRO A 225 19.03 8.37 -20.23
N ASP A 226 20.18 8.30 -19.58
CA ASP A 226 21.29 7.40 -19.92
C ASP A 226 21.64 6.44 -18.76
N GLY A 227 20.75 6.31 -17.76
CA GLY A 227 20.96 5.51 -16.54
C GLY A 227 21.65 6.27 -15.41
N ILE A 228 22.15 5.54 -14.40
CA ILE A 228 22.85 6.08 -13.24
C ILE A 228 24.29 6.46 -13.63
N ASP A 229 24.80 7.58 -13.09
CA ASP A 229 26.21 7.96 -13.24
C ASP A 229 27.15 6.82 -12.80
N SER A 230 28.22 6.61 -13.55
CA SER A 230 29.16 5.49 -13.35
C SER A 230 29.83 5.49 -11.97
N ALA A 231 30.11 6.66 -11.41
CA ALA A 231 30.74 6.77 -10.09
C ALA A 231 29.74 6.37 -8.95
N ILE A 232 28.46 6.60 -9.14
CA ILE A 232 27.39 6.13 -8.24
C ILE A 232 27.16 4.63 -8.48
N GLN A 233 27.09 4.20 -9.74
CA GLN A 233 26.91 2.81 -10.13
C GLN A 233 27.96 1.88 -9.49
N ASP A 234 29.21 2.30 -9.42
CA ASP A 234 30.31 1.54 -8.81
C ASP A 234 30.12 1.32 -7.30
N GLN A 235 29.33 2.14 -6.62
CA GLN A 235 29.01 2.04 -5.20
C GLN A 235 27.76 1.19 -4.94
N LEU A 236 26.83 1.07 -5.90
CA LEU A 236 25.58 0.33 -5.80
C LEU A 236 25.82 -1.17 -5.98
N LYS A 237 26.40 -1.80 -4.96
CA LYS A 237 26.71 -3.25 -4.93
C LYS A 237 26.04 -3.93 -3.74
N ASN A 238 25.48 -5.12 -3.98
CA ASN A 238 24.76 -5.87 -2.96
C ASN A 238 23.67 -5.03 -2.29
N VAL A 239 22.91 -4.29 -3.07
CA VAL A 239 21.81 -3.44 -2.56
C VAL A 239 20.76 -4.31 -1.87
N GLN A 240 20.43 -3.93 -0.63
CA GLN A 240 19.47 -4.63 0.22
C GLN A 240 18.09 -3.97 0.20
N ALA A 241 18.05 -2.63 0.13
CA ALA A 241 16.81 -1.87 0.12
C ALA A 241 17.03 -0.51 -0.57
N ILE A 242 16.00 -0.03 -1.23
CA ILE A 242 15.96 1.33 -1.82
C ILE A 242 14.75 2.07 -1.24
N GLN A 243 14.94 3.33 -0.87
CA GLN A 243 13.88 4.27 -0.50
C GLN A 243 13.95 5.50 -1.40
N THR A 244 12.83 6.18 -1.55
CA THR A 244 12.73 7.41 -2.35
C THR A 244 11.90 8.48 -1.63
N ASP A 245 12.31 9.72 -1.79
CA ASP A 245 11.56 10.92 -1.36
C ASP A 245 10.65 11.49 -2.48
N GLY A 246 10.57 10.79 -3.61
CA GLY A 246 9.86 11.20 -4.82
C GLY A 246 10.74 11.98 -5.81
N SER A 247 11.91 12.48 -5.40
CA SER A 247 12.87 13.24 -6.21
C SER A 247 14.32 12.78 -6.09
N GLY A 248 14.59 11.77 -5.27
CA GLY A 248 15.88 11.13 -5.08
C GLY A 248 15.72 9.71 -4.58
N PHE A 249 16.80 8.98 -4.54
CA PHE A 249 16.88 7.62 -4.03
C PHE A 249 17.99 7.50 -2.98
N ALA A 250 17.78 6.61 -2.02
CA ALA A 250 18.76 6.19 -1.04
C ALA A 250 18.74 4.67 -0.93
N ALA A 251 19.88 4.01 -1.16
CA ALA A 251 20.02 2.56 -1.06
C ALA A 251 20.87 2.18 0.14
N ILE A 252 20.44 1.16 0.88
CA ILE A 252 21.27 0.45 1.85
C ILE A 252 22.03 -0.62 1.09
N VAL A 253 23.35 -0.58 1.13
CA VAL A 253 24.22 -1.57 0.48
C VAL A 253 24.71 -2.64 1.47
N GLY A 254 25.35 -3.68 0.97
CA GLY A 254 25.63 -4.92 1.72
C GLY A 254 26.44 -4.78 3.02
N ASP A 255 27.24 -3.72 3.17
CA ASP A 255 27.98 -3.43 4.39
C ASP A 255 27.20 -2.54 5.38
N GLY A 256 25.95 -2.21 5.07
CA GLY A 256 25.10 -1.33 5.86
C GLY A 256 25.39 0.16 5.69
N SER A 257 26.22 0.55 4.70
CA SER A 257 26.37 1.95 4.30
C SER A 257 25.22 2.38 3.37
N VAL A 258 25.11 3.67 3.10
CA VAL A 258 24.08 4.24 2.23
C VAL A 258 24.71 4.90 1.02
N VAL A 259 24.15 4.64 -0.15
CA VAL A 259 24.45 5.34 -1.40
C VAL A 259 23.22 6.15 -1.78
N THR A 260 23.37 7.42 -2.08
CA THR A 260 22.28 8.31 -2.50
C THR A 260 22.52 8.85 -3.90
N TRP A 261 21.44 9.05 -4.65
CA TRP A 261 21.52 9.70 -5.96
C TRP A 261 20.25 10.50 -6.26
N PRO A 262 20.37 11.68 -6.89
CA PRO A 262 19.23 12.51 -7.19
C PRO A 262 18.45 11.98 -8.40
N ALA A 263 17.12 12.12 -8.38
CA ALA A 263 16.25 11.91 -9.52
C ALA A 263 15.81 13.26 -10.15
N GLY A 264 16.75 14.22 -10.24
CA GLY A 264 16.52 15.57 -10.75
C GLY A 264 17.68 16.52 -10.45
N PRO A 265 17.52 17.85 -10.69
CA PRO A 265 18.56 18.83 -10.38
C PRO A 265 18.94 18.74 -8.89
N ALA A 266 20.20 18.58 -8.61
CA ALA A 266 20.79 18.25 -7.31
C ALA A 266 20.46 19.22 -6.14
N SER A 267 19.92 20.40 -6.42
CA SER A 267 19.72 21.45 -5.42
C SER A 267 18.44 21.37 -4.60
N ALA A 268 17.52 20.45 -4.90
CA ALA A 268 16.21 20.38 -4.23
C ALA A 268 15.86 18.99 -3.68
N SER A 269 16.72 17.97 -3.88
CA SER A 269 16.41 16.60 -3.48
C SER A 269 17.36 16.12 -2.39
N GLY A 270 16.89 15.21 -1.54
CA GLY A 270 17.67 14.51 -0.52
C GLY A 270 18.73 13.54 -1.10
N GLY A 271 19.01 13.64 -2.40
CA GLY A 271 20.00 12.80 -3.10
C GLY A 271 21.46 13.11 -2.78
N ASP A 272 21.78 14.07 -1.91
CA ASP A 272 23.14 14.36 -1.46
C ASP A 272 23.27 14.09 0.05
N SER A 273 23.94 13.00 0.40
CA SER A 273 24.28 12.62 1.78
C SER A 273 25.73 12.92 2.15
N SER A 274 26.48 13.64 1.32
CA SER A 274 27.94 13.83 1.48
C SER A 274 28.33 14.41 2.84
N SER A 275 27.52 15.32 3.39
CA SER A 275 27.77 15.95 4.70
C SER A 275 27.63 15.00 5.90
N VAL A 276 26.95 13.88 5.73
CA VAL A 276 26.70 12.88 6.80
C VAL A 276 27.18 11.49 6.43
N GLN A 277 27.84 11.32 5.30
CA GLN A 277 28.26 10.01 4.75
C GLN A 277 29.06 9.17 5.76
N ASP A 278 29.93 9.79 6.52
CA ASP A 278 30.74 9.10 7.54
C ASP A 278 29.90 8.53 8.69
N GLN A 279 28.70 9.03 8.91
CA GLN A 279 27.75 8.60 9.93
C GLN A 279 26.81 7.49 9.43
N LEU A 280 26.60 7.35 8.12
CA LEU A 280 25.69 6.39 7.49
C LEU A 280 26.34 4.99 7.42
N LYS A 281 26.52 4.38 8.60
CA LYS A 281 27.09 3.02 8.77
C LYS A 281 26.15 2.16 9.61
N ASN A 282 26.07 0.89 9.27
CA ASN A 282 25.15 -0.06 9.94
C ASN A 282 23.69 0.42 9.90
N VAL A 283 23.27 1.02 8.81
CA VAL A 283 21.89 1.48 8.60
C VAL A 283 20.95 0.28 8.51
N GLN A 284 19.87 0.33 9.27
CA GLN A 284 18.83 -0.71 9.30
C GLN A 284 17.60 -0.33 8.48
N GLN A 285 17.23 0.95 8.52
CA GLN A 285 16.05 1.46 7.83
C GLN A 285 16.27 2.89 7.37
N ILE A 286 15.66 3.25 6.24
CA ILE A 286 15.60 4.62 5.74
C ILE A 286 14.13 5.01 5.61
N HIS A 287 13.80 6.22 6.04
CA HIS A 287 12.50 6.86 5.87
C HIS A 287 12.67 8.17 5.10
N ALA A 288 11.68 8.54 4.29
CA ALA A 288 11.76 9.73 3.45
C ALA A 288 10.48 10.57 3.57
N THR A 289 10.63 11.88 3.51
CA THR A 289 9.53 12.82 3.29
C THR A 289 9.33 13.04 1.79
N ARG A 290 8.22 13.63 1.39
CA ARG A 290 8.03 14.04 -0.02
C ARG A 290 8.70 15.39 -0.36
N ALA A 291 9.28 16.05 0.62
CA ALA A 291 9.94 17.35 0.47
C ALA A 291 11.47 17.23 0.33
N GLY A 292 11.99 16.07 -0.06
CA GLY A 292 13.39 15.89 -0.36
C GLY A 292 14.26 15.66 0.89
N THR A 293 13.81 14.86 1.83
CA THR A 293 14.52 14.61 3.09
C THR A 293 14.49 13.14 3.47
N PHE A 294 15.59 12.65 4.02
CA PHE A 294 15.73 11.29 4.52
C PHE A 294 16.11 11.26 6.00
N ALA A 295 15.72 10.19 6.67
CA ALA A 295 16.12 9.83 8.03
C ALA A 295 16.47 8.34 8.07
N ALA A 296 17.69 8.01 8.48
CA ALA A 296 18.17 6.64 8.65
C ALA A 296 18.19 6.25 10.13
N ILE A 297 17.66 5.07 10.45
CA ILE A 297 17.82 4.44 11.77
C ILE A 297 19.03 3.51 11.68
N LEU A 298 19.99 3.71 12.57
CA LEU A 298 21.19 2.89 12.67
C LEU A 298 20.97 1.69 13.61
N ALA A 299 21.86 0.73 13.58
CA ALA A 299 21.76 -0.51 14.38
C ALA A 299 21.75 -0.27 15.91
N ASP A 300 22.31 0.85 16.36
CA ASP A 300 22.29 1.26 17.76
C ASP A 300 21.01 2.04 18.15
N GLY A 301 20.10 2.25 17.18
CA GLY A 301 18.87 3.01 17.34
C GLY A 301 19.05 4.52 17.31
N SER A 302 20.21 5.04 16.95
CA SER A 302 20.42 6.46 16.66
C SER A 302 19.89 6.81 15.27
N VAL A 303 19.71 8.10 14.98
CA VAL A 303 19.16 8.58 13.70
C VAL A 303 20.14 9.56 13.06
N VAL A 304 20.31 9.41 11.74
CA VAL A 304 21.04 10.37 10.89
C VAL A 304 20.06 10.92 9.86
N THR A 305 20.04 12.24 9.68
CA THR A 305 19.16 12.91 8.71
C THR A 305 19.96 13.69 7.69
N TRP A 306 19.43 13.80 6.46
CA TRP A 306 20.01 14.60 5.39
C TRP A 306 18.93 15.07 4.40
N GLY A 307 19.33 15.96 3.49
CA GLY A 307 18.43 16.55 2.48
C GLY A 307 17.98 17.95 2.87
N CYS A 308 16.78 18.35 2.50
CA CYS A 308 16.29 19.71 2.72
C CYS A 308 16.20 20.05 4.21
N HIS A 309 17.00 21.04 4.63
CA HIS A 309 17.17 21.44 6.03
C HIS A 309 15.85 21.78 6.73
N GLU A 310 15.01 22.60 6.07
CA GLU A 310 13.72 23.06 6.60
C GLU A 310 12.70 21.93 6.79
N TYR A 311 12.81 20.85 6.01
CA TYR A 311 11.86 19.75 6.00
C TYR A 311 12.37 18.50 6.77
N GLY A 312 13.30 18.72 7.70
CA GLY A 312 13.79 17.71 8.63
C GLY A 312 15.11 17.06 8.23
N GLY A 313 15.83 17.60 7.21
CA GLY A 313 17.21 17.21 6.92
C GLY A 313 18.20 17.63 8.01
N ASP A 314 17.79 18.57 8.88
CA ASP A 314 18.49 18.91 10.10
C ASP A 314 17.71 18.45 11.35
N SER A 315 18.31 17.58 12.12
CA SER A 315 17.78 17.08 13.40
C SER A 315 18.59 17.54 14.62
N ILE A 316 19.54 18.50 14.45
CA ILE A 316 20.46 18.93 15.51
C ILE A 316 19.72 19.31 16.80
N SER A 317 18.61 20.02 16.71
CA SER A 317 17.82 20.48 17.88
C SER A 317 17.23 19.35 18.72
N VAL A 318 17.05 18.16 18.14
CA VAL A 318 16.48 16.97 18.80
C VAL A 318 17.42 15.77 18.80
N GLN A 319 18.64 15.90 18.28
CA GLN A 319 19.58 14.80 18.08
C GLN A 319 19.85 14.02 19.38
N GLU A 320 19.99 14.70 20.49
CA GLU A 320 20.21 14.07 21.81
C GLU A 320 19.02 13.21 22.28
N GLN A 321 17.82 13.46 21.74
CA GLN A 321 16.60 12.70 22.05
C GLN A 321 16.43 11.51 21.08
N LEU A 322 17.02 11.55 19.88
CA LEU A 322 16.89 10.51 18.86
C LEU A 322 17.81 9.31 19.16
N LYS A 323 17.54 8.64 20.30
CA LYS A 323 18.24 7.45 20.77
C LYS A 323 17.26 6.30 20.98
N ASN A 324 17.66 5.09 20.67
CA ASN A 324 16.82 3.90 20.75
C ASN A 324 15.51 4.04 19.96
N VAL A 325 15.58 4.67 18.77
CA VAL A 325 14.44 4.82 17.86
C VAL A 325 14.04 3.45 17.32
N LYS A 326 12.74 3.16 17.39
CA LYS A 326 12.14 1.92 16.86
C LYS A 326 11.49 2.11 15.49
N GLN A 327 10.87 3.27 15.31
CA GLN A 327 10.09 3.55 14.11
C GLN A 327 10.09 5.05 13.83
N ILE A 328 10.12 5.40 12.57
CA ILE A 328 9.91 6.77 12.09
C ILE A 328 8.70 6.79 11.15
N GLN A 329 7.85 7.81 11.31
CA GLN A 329 6.78 8.13 10.39
C GLN A 329 7.04 9.51 9.79
N ALA A 330 6.84 9.63 8.47
CA ALA A 330 7.05 10.88 7.75
C ALA A 330 5.72 11.48 7.27
N SER A 331 5.62 12.80 7.35
CA SER A 331 4.62 13.62 6.64
C SER A 331 5.22 14.15 5.33
N TYR A 332 4.64 15.21 4.76
CA TYR A 332 5.23 15.85 3.57
C TYR A 332 6.63 16.42 3.85
N GLY A 333 6.84 17.05 5.00
CA GLY A 333 8.07 17.75 5.32
C GLY A 333 8.48 17.70 6.80
N SER A 334 8.12 16.64 7.51
CA SER A 334 8.56 16.40 8.89
C SER A 334 8.48 14.94 9.27
N PHE A 335 9.09 14.60 10.39
CA PHE A 335 9.18 13.27 10.94
C PHE A 335 8.64 13.19 12.36
N ALA A 336 8.16 12.03 12.75
CA ALA A 336 7.82 11.64 14.10
C ALA A 336 8.43 10.26 14.40
N ALA A 337 9.29 10.17 15.40
CA ALA A 337 9.96 8.94 15.83
C ALA A 337 9.31 8.40 17.11
N ILE A 338 9.04 7.10 17.15
CA ILE A 338 8.68 6.35 18.37
C ILE A 338 9.96 5.76 18.95
N LEU A 339 10.24 6.08 20.20
CA LEU A 339 11.40 5.56 20.92
C LEU A 339 11.11 4.22 21.61
N ALA A 340 12.14 3.60 22.17
CA ALA A 340 12.01 2.30 22.87
C ALA A 340 11.12 2.36 24.11
N ASP A 341 11.02 3.51 24.76
CA ASP A 341 10.15 3.77 25.91
C ASP A 341 8.72 4.19 25.51
N ALA A 342 8.43 4.14 24.21
CA ALA A 342 7.15 4.54 23.61
C ALA A 342 6.84 6.05 23.76
N SER A 343 7.83 6.89 23.99
CA SER A 343 7.74 8.34 23.82
C SER A 343 7.94 8.73 22.35
N VAL A 344 7.65 9.97 21.99
CA VAL A 344 7.75 10.48 20.62
C VAL A 344 8.65 11.71 20.57
N VAL A 345 9.47 11.77 19.53
CA VAL A 345 10.27 12.94 19.14
C VAL A 345 9.85 13.37 17.74
N THR A 346 9.62 14.66 17.53
CA THR A 346 9.24 15.23 16.24
C THR A 346 10.26 16.28 15.79
N TRP A 347 10.47 16.38 14.45
CA TRP A 347 11.32 17.40 13.87
C TRP A 347 10.94 17.67 12.41
N GLY A 348 11.50 18.73 11.83
CA GLY A 348 11.17 19.22 10.50
C GLY A 348 10.26 20.43 10.55
N HIS A 349 9.56 20.70 9.45
CA HIS A 349 8.82 21.94 9.29
C HIS A 349 7.54 21.95 10.15
N PRO A 350 7.30 22.98 10.99
CA PRO A 350 6.14 23.01 11.89
C PRO A 350 4.79 22.93 11.19
N THR A 351 4.64 23.52 9.98
CA THR A 351 3.39 23.45 9.21
C THR A 351 3.10 22.08 8.63
N PHE A 352 4.01 21.13 8.77
CA PHE A 352 3.83 19.72 8.41
C PHE A 352 3.89 18.79 9.63
N GLY A 353 3.70 19.35 10.84
CA GLY A 353 3.63 18.58 12.09
C GLY A 353 4.99 18.32 12.74
N GLY A 354 6.05 19.04 12.34
CA GLY A 354 7.38 18.93 12.96
C GLY A 354 7.46 19.44 14.40
N ASP A 355 6.43 20.14 14.87
CA ASP A 355 6.32 20.62 16.26
C ASP A 355 5.14 19.95 16.96
N SER A 356 5.44 19.11 17.97
CA SER A 356 4.47 18.46 18.85
C SER A 356 4.41 19.07 20.26
N SER A 357 5.05 20.21 20.52
CA SER A 357 5.23 20.81 21.86
C SER A 357 3.91 20.97 22.62
N ALA A 358 2.83 21.36 21.93
CA ALA A 358 1.50 21.54 22.54
C ALA A 358 0.90 20.25 23.13
N VAL A 359 1.25 19.09 22.58
CA VAL A 359 0.72 17.78 22.97
C VAL A 359 1.79 16.82 23.51
N GLN A 360 3.05 17.25 23.61
CA GLN A 360 4.19 16.42 23.99
C GLN A 360 3.96 15.67 25.32
N HIS A 361 3.30 16.29 26.27
CA HIS A 361 2.98 15.71 27.58
C HIS A 361 2.04 14.51 27.51
N GLN A 362 1.25 14.38 26.39
CA GLN A 362 0.31 13.31 26.13
C GLN A 362 0.95 12.16 25.32
N LEU A 363 2.05 12.40 24.60
CA LEU A 363 2.71 11.42 23.72
C LEU A 363 3.56 10.42 24.52
N LYS A 364 2.89 9.59 25.31
CA LYS A 364 3.48 8.53 26.14
C LYS A 364 2.77 7.21 25.90
N GLY A 365 3.51 6.13 25.87
CA GLY A 365 2.95 4.81 25.56
C GLY A 365 2.42 4.69 24.14
N VAL A 366 3.00 5.42 23.19
CA VAL A 366 2.59 5.43 21.79
C VAL A 366 2.89 4.07 21.15
N GLN A 367 1.87 3.48 20.51
CA GLN A 367 1.98 2.20 19.82
C GLN A 367 2.14 2.38 18.31
N GLN A 368 1.47 3.37 17.74
CA GLN A 368 1.47 3.62 16.31
C GLN A 368 1.29 5.11 16.02
N ILE A 369 1.91 5.58 14.94
CA ILE A 369 1.69 6.92 14.38
C ILE A 369 1.25 6.76 12.92
N SER A 370 0.25 7.55 12.53
CA SER A 370 -0.19 7.74 11.16
C SER A 370 0.00 9.20 10.75
N ALA A 371 0.30 9.47 9.49
CA ALA A 371 0.56 10.81 8.98
C ALA A 371 -0.30 11.14 7.76
N THR A 372 -0.79 12.35 7.70
CA THR A 372 -1.29 13.03 6.50
C THR A 372 -0.15 13.82 5.85
N MET A 373 -0.45 14.70 4.90
CA MET A 373 0.58 15.61 4.35
C MET A 373 1.15 16.58 5.40
N GLY A 374 0.38 16.94 6.43
CA GLY A 374 0.81 17.96 7.38
C GLY A 374 0.43 17.70 8.84
N GLY A 375 -0.22 16.61 9.15
CA GLY A 375 -0.63 16.24 10.50
C GLY A 375 -0.24 14.82 10.84
N PHE A 376 -0.16 14.55 12.13
CA PHE A 376 0.06 13.23 12.70
C PHE A 376 -1.05 12.86 13.67
N ALA A 377 -1.29 11.56 13.80
CA ALA A 377 -2.18 10.98 14.78
C ALA A 377 -1.52 9.74 15.41
N ALA A 378 -1.42 9.69 16.73
CA ALA A 378 -0.84 8.61 17.48
C ALA A 378 -1.92 7.81 18.22
N ILE A 379 -1.86 6.48 18.17
CA ILE A 379 -2.62 5.57 19.03
C ILE A 379 -1.78 5.29 20.26
N LEU A 380 -2.34 5.53 21.45
CA LEU A 380 -1.70 5.24 22.72
C LEU A 380 -2.03 3.81 23.20
N GLY A 381 -1.31 3.35 24.22
CA GLY A 381 -1.46 2.00 24.77
C GLY A 381 -2.84 1.68 25.36
N ASP A 382 -3.61 2.71 25.74
CA ASP A 382 -4.99 2.59 26.19
C ASP A 382 -6.03 2.69 25.06
N GLY A 383 -5.57 2.82 23.79
CA GLY A 383 -6.41 2.98 22.63
C GLY A 383 -6.99 4.40 22.44
N SER A 384 -6.54 5.39 23.22
CA SER A 384 -6.85 6.79 22.96
C SER A 384 -5.97 7.35 21.83
N VAL A 385 -6.34 8.50 21.26
CA VAL A 385 -5.65 9.12 20.13
C VAL A 385 -5.24 10.55 20.49
N VAL A 386 -4.01 10.90 20.12
CA VAL A 386 -3.47 12.26 20.18
C VAL A 386 -3.09 12.69 18.77
N SER A 387 -3.59 13.85 18.34
CA SER A 387 -3.26 14.44 17.02
C SER A 387 -2.51 15.75 17.19
N TRP A 388 -1.62 16.06 16.23
CA TRP A 388 -0.89 17.33 16.18
C TRP A 388 -0.57 17.75 14.76
N GLY A 389 -0.18 19.02 14.60
CA GLY A 389 0.01 19.68 13.33
C GLY A 389 -1.17 20.61 12.97
N PRO A 390 -1.20 21.21 11.78
CA PRO A 390 -2.30 22.11 11.38
C PRO A 390 -3.65 21.38 11.27
N ALA A 391 -4.71 22.02 11.76
CA ALA A 391 -6.08 21.49 11.74
C ALA A 391 -6.56 21.11 10.31
N ALA A 392 -6.14 21.88 9.29
CA ALA A 392 -6.48 21.59 7.88
C ALA A 392 -5.95 20.24 7.37
N TYR A 393 -4.98 19.64 8.06
CA TYR A 393 -4.40 18.33 7.79
C TYR A 393 -4.76 17.30 8.87
N GLY A 394 -5.76 17.58 9.70
CA GLY A 394 -6.22 16.68 10.75
C GLY A 394 -5.37 16.72 12.03
N GLY A 395 -4.55 17.75 12.22
CA GLY A 395 -3.77 17.91 13.46
C GLY A 395 -4.62 18.25 14.70
N ASP A 396 -5.91 18.53 14.52
CA ASP A 396 -6.87 18.76 15.60
C ASP A 396 -8.00 17.73 15.54
N SER A 397 -8.07 16.87 16.55
CA SER A 397 -9.12 15.86 16.75
C SER A 397 -10.12 16.21 17.85
N SER A 398 -10.06 17.43 18.42
CA SER A 398 -10.84 17.84 19.59
C SER A 398 -12.35 17.63 19.42
N ALA A 399 -12.88 17.90 18.22
CA ALA A 399 -14.30 17.76 17.91
C ALA A 399 -14.83 16.30 17.96
N VAL A 400 -13.94 15.31 17.87
CA VAL A 400 -14.29 13.88 17.85
C VAL A 400 -13.59 13.09 18.96
N GLN A 401 -12.92 13.77 19.90
CA GLN A 401 -12.11 13.13 20.94
C GLN A 401 -12.89 12.11 21.77
N ASP A 402 -14.18 12.35 22.03
CA ASP A 402 -15.06 11.41 22.74
C ASP A 402 -15.30 10.10 22.00
N GLN A 403 -15.14 10.10 20.67
CA GLN A 403 -15.28 8.94 19.80
C GLN A 403 -13.94 8.19 19.63
N LEU A 404 -12.80 8.81 19.96
CA LEU A 404 -11.47 8.24 19.82
C LEU A 404 -11.04 7.46 21.07
N LYS A 405 -11.80 6.41 21.37
CA LYS A 405 -11.56 5.48 22.50
C LYS A 405 -11.47 4.06 21.98
N ASN A 406 -10.56 3.27 22.54
CA ASN A 406 -10.33 1.89 22.11
C ASN A 406 -10.06 1.78 20.58
N VAL A 407 -9.33 2.76 20.03
CA VAL A 407 -8.95 2.79 18.62
C VAL A 407 -7.97 1.67 18.32
N GLN A 408 -8.28 0.87 17.29
CA GLN A 408 -7.44 -0.24 16.85
C GLN A 408 -6.60 0.11 15.61
N GLN A 409 -7.09 1.04 14.81
CA GLN A 409 -6.45 1.41 13.56
C GLN A 409 -6.77 2.84 13.17
N ILE A 410 -5.78 3.54 12.60
CA ILE A 410 -5.97 4.83 11.94
C ILE A 410 -5.48 4.71 10.50
N ARG A 411 -6.29 5.20 9.57
CA ARG A 411 -5.92 5.43 8.18
C ARG A 411 -5.89 6.92 7.89
N ALA A 412 -4.91 7.33 7.11
CA ALA A 412 -4.74 8.71 6.68
C ALA A 412 -4.83 8.80 5.17
N ASN A 413 -5.41 9.86 4.67
CA ASN A 413 -5.21 10.34 3.30
C ASN A 413 -4.36 11.61 3.32
N ALA A 414 -4.37 12.42 2.25
CA ALA A 414 -3.55 13.61 2.22
C ALA A 414 -3.91 14.64 3.31
N GLN A 415 -5.17 14.73 3.76
CA GLN A 415 -5.66 15.83 4.60
C GLN A 415 -6.66 15.42 5.70
N ALA A 416 -6.93 14.14 5.85
CA ALA A 416 -7.89 13.64 6.83
C ALA A 416 -7.47 12.28 7.39
N PHE A 417 -8.03 11.95 8.54
CA PHE A 417 -7.88 10.67 9.21
C PHE A 417 -9.24 9.98 9.38
N ALA A 418 -9.20 8.66 9.38
CA ALA A 418 -10.31 7.79 9.76
C ALA A 418 -9.81 6.72 10.72
N ALA A 419 -10.42 6.61 11.89
CA ALA A 419 -10.10 5.65 12.94
C ALA A 419 -11.18 4.57 13.03
N ILE A 420 -10.77 3.31 13.23
CA ILE A 420 -11.65 2.19 13.55
C ILE A 420 -11.48 1.87 15.03
N ASN A 421 -12.57 1.88 15.77
CA ASN A 421 -12.62 1.48 17.17
C ASN A 421 -12.77 -0.04 17.32
N GLY A 422 -12.53 -0.57 18.52
CA GLY A 422 -12.62 -2.00 18.78
C GLY A 422 -14.02 -2.61 18.60
N ASP A 423 -15.07 -1.82 18.56
CA ASP A 423 -16.44 -2.21 18.23
C ASP A 423 -16.78 -2.09 16.73
N GLY A 424 -15.82 -1.66 15.90
CA GLY A 424 -16.00 -1.45 14.47
C GLY A 424 -16.69 -0.14 14.10
N ALA A 425 -16.89 0.79 15.05
CA ALA A 425 -17.33 2.15 14.74
C ALA A 425 -16.20 2.97 14.13
N VAL A 426 -16.55 4.00 13.35
CA VAL A 426 -15.57 4.87 12.66
C VAL A 426 -15.73 6.31 13.13
N ALA A 427 -14.60 6.94 13.49
CA ALA A 427 -14.48 8.36 13.73
C ALA A 427 -13.59 8.99 12.66
N THR A 428 -13.97 10.18 12.16
CA THR A 428 -13.20 10.89 11.13
C THR A 428 -12.95 12.33 11.52
N TRP A 429 -11.78 12.87 11.14
CA TRP A 429 -11.42 14.26 11.37
C TRP A 429 -10.43 14.78 10.34
N GLY A 430 -10.24 16.09 10.32
CA GLY A 430 -9.44 16.77 9.32
C GLY A 430 -10.31 17.48 8.28
N ARG A 431 -9.81 17.64 7.06
CA ARG A 431 -10.49 18.38 6.01
C ARG A 431 -11.76 17.66 5.55
N ALA A 432 -12.90 18.35 5.67
CA ALA A 432 -14.23 17.77 5.47
C ALA A 432 -14.44 17.20 4.05
N ASP A 433 -14.06 17.96 3.00
CA ASP A 433 -14.19 17.54 1.61
C ASP A 433 -13.24 16.41 1.20
N CYS A 434 -12.21 16.14 2.03
CA CYS A 434 -11.31 14.99 1.88
C CYS A 434 -11.69 13.79 2.77
N GLY A 435 -12.92 13.78 3.32
CA GLY A 435 -13.41 12.69 4.15
C GLY A 435 -13.17 12.86 5.65
N GLY A 436 -12.74 14.04 6.11
CA GLY A 436 -12.71 14.38 7.53
C GLY A 436 -14.10 14.52 8.16
N ASP A 437 -15.15 14.52 7.34
CA ASP A 437 -16.55 14.50 7.76
C ASP A 437 -17.28 13.28 7.16
N SER A 438 -17.66 12.32 7.99
CA SER A 438 -18.40 11.12 7.61
C SER A 438 -19.88 11.14 8.00
N ARG A 439 -20.42 12.27 8.51
CA ARG A 439 -21.79 12.34 9.05
C ARG A 439 -22.86 11.86 8.07
N ALA A 440 -22.69 12.13 6.77
CA ALA A 440 -23.63 11.71 5.73
C ALA A 440 -23.76 10.18 5.58
N VAL A 441 -22.73 9.44 5.97
CA VAL A 441 -22.65 7.97 5.86
C VAL A 441 -22.50 7.28 7.22
N GLN A 442 -22.49 8.02 8.33
CA GLN A 442 -22.20 7.51 9.67
C GLN A 442 -23.07 6.32 10.07
N GLY A 443 -24.35 6.33 9.69
CA GLY A 443 -25.27 5.21 9.95
C GLY A 443 -24.90 3.90 9.26
N GLN A 444 -24.07 3.96 8.22
CA GLN A 444 -23.57 2.80 7.47
C GLN A 444 -22.19 2.33 7.96
N LEU A 445 -21.45 3.17 8.70
CA LEU A 445 -20.10 2.89 9.21
C LEU A 445 -20.16 2.13 10.55
N GLN A 446 -20.76 0.93 10.50
CA GLN A 446 -20.85 0.03 11.65
C GLN A 446 -20.20 -1.30 11.32
N ASN A 447 -19.61 -1.96 12.31
CA ASN A 447 -18.88 -3.21 12.14
C ASN A 447 -17.83 -3.12 11.01
N VAL A 448 -17.16 -1.98 10.91
CA VAL A 448 -16.10 -1.76 9.92
C VAL A 448 -14.89 -2.60 10.28
N GLN A 449 -14.34 -3.27 9.27
CA GLN A 449 -13.22 -4.20 9.41
C GLN A 449 -11.91 -3.68 8.84
N ASP A 450 -12.00 -2.80 7.85
CA ASP A 450 -10.85 -2.13 7.24
C ASP A 450 -11.26 -0.83 6.56
N ILE A 451 -10.32 0.09 6.41
CA ILE A 451 -10.49 1.35 5.68
C ILE A 451 -9.34 1.49 4.69
N HIS A 452 -9.67 1.86 3.47
CA HIS A 452 -8.74 2.22 2.42
C HIS A 452 -8.86 3.71 2.12
N ALA A 453 -7.74 4.35 1.80
CA ALA A 453 -7.67 5.78 1.55
C ALA A 453 -7.13 6.06 0.15
N SER A 454 -7.84 6.87 -0.64
CA SER A 454 -7.31 7.56 -1.81
C SER A 454 -6.67 8.88 -1.37
N ASN A 455 -6.28 9.76 -2.31
CA ASN A 455 -5.70 11.04 -1.92
C ASN A 455 -6.69 11.95 -1.13
N ALA A 456 -8.00 11.84 -1.39
CA ALA A 456 -9.01 12.74 -0.80
C ALA A 456 -10.33 12.05 -0.43
N ALA A 457 -10.35 10.72 -0.32
CA ALA A 457 -11.53 9.96 0.05
C ALA A 457 -11.16 8.69 0.80
N PHE A 458 -12.15 8.11 1.47
CA PHE A 458 -12.02 6.82 2.14
C PHE A 458 -13.05 5.81 1.62
N ALA A 459 -12.71 4.53 1.74
CA ALA A 459 -13.59 3.40 1.50
C ALA A 459 -13.48 2.44 2.69
N ALA A 460 -14.56 2.27 3.45
CA ALA A 460 -14.65 1.32 4.55
C ALA A 460 -15.28 0.00 4.09
N VAL A 461 -14.69 -1.10 4.51
CA VAL A 461 -15.22 -2.45 4.32
C VAL A 461 -15.88 -2.88 5.62
N THR A 462 -17.18 -3.17 5.58
CA THR A 462 -17.95 -3.63 6.73
C THR A 462 -17.92 -5.15 6.87
N GLY A 463 -18.31 -5.66 8.01
CA GLY A 463 -18.28 -7.10 8.31
C GLY A 463 -19.17 -7.96 7.42
N ASP A 464 -20.20 -7.37 6.80
CA ASP A 464 -21.05 -8.03 5.79
C ASP A 464 -20.48 -7.94 4.36
N GLY A 465 -19.29 -7.34 4.20
CA GLY A 465 -18.62 -7.16 2.91
C GLY A 465 -19.10 -5.96 2.11
N SER A 466 -20.02 -5.15 2.64
CA SER A 466 -20.40 -3.89 2.01
C SER A 466 -19.23 -2.90 2.02
N VAL A 467 -19.20 -1.99 1.05
CA VAL A 467 -18.21 -0.91 0.99
C VAL A 467 -18.92 0.43 1.11
N VAL A 468 -18.51 1.23 2.08
CA VAL A 468 -19.04 2.58 2.30
C VAL A 468 -17.95 3.58 1.95
N THR A 469 -18.25 4.56 1.10
CA THR A 469 -17.26 5.58 0.69
C THR A 469 -17.72 6.98 1.02
N TRP A 470 -16.75 7.83 1.39
CA TRP A 470 -16.99 9.25 1.69
C TRP A 470 -15.75 10.10 1.37
N GLY A 471 -15.94 11.41 1.27
CA GLY A 471 -14.93 12.34 0.79
C GLY A 471 -15.12 12.70 -0.68
N TRP A 472 -14.08 13.22 -1.32
CA TRP A 472 -14.13 13.71 -2.68
C TRP A 472 -14.45 12.59 -3.69
N GLY A 473 -15.39 12.85 -4.59
CA GLY A 473 -15.78 11.87 -5.63
C GLY A 473 -16.64 10.70 -5.14
N SER A 474 -16.96 10.59 -3.84
CA SER A 474 -17.71 9.47 -3.25
C SER A 474 -19.16 9.35 -3.72
N ALA A 475 -19.77 10.43 -4.23
CA ALA A 475 -21.17 10.44 -4.68
C ALA A 475 -21.49 9.43 -5.82
N ARG A 476 -20.49 8.87 -6.48
CA ARG A 476 -20.63 7.86 -7.54
C ARG A 476 -20.61 6.42 -7.01
N SER A 477 -20.45 6.21 -5.73
CA SER A 477 -20.35 4.86 -5.14
C SER A 477 -21.69 4.15 -4.95
N ALA A 478 -22.82 4.87 -4.95
CA ALA A 478 -24.14 4.26 -4.72
C ALA A 478 -24.47 3.15 -5.75
N ALA A 479 -24.17 3.38 -7.03
CA ALA A 479 -24.39 2.38 -8.09
C ALA A 479 -23.46 1.15 -7.96
N VAL A 480 -22.32 1.31 -7.30
CA VAL A 480 -21.29 0.28 -7.11
C VAL A 480 -21.58 -0.57 -5.86
N GLN A 481 -22.26 0.00 -4.86
CA GLN A 481 -22.63 -0.75 -3.65
C GLN A 481 -23.51 -1.96 -3.98
N ASP A 482 -24.44 -1.83 -4.93
CA ASP A 482 -25.30 -2.95 -5.35
C ASP A 482 -24.48 -4.02 -6.11
N GLN A 483 -23.48 -3.61 -6.91
CA GLN A 483 -22.57 -4.56 -7.58
C GLN A 483 -21.67 -5.28 -6.57
N LEU A 484 -21.09 -4.56 -5.62
CA LEU A 484 -20.27 -5.15 -4.56
C LEU A 484 -21.09 -6.10 -3.69
N LYS A 485 -22.32 -5.74 -3.33
CA LYS A 485 -23.26 -6.61 -2.60
C LYS A 485 -23.68 -7.81 -3.43
N ALA A 486 -24.06 -7.63 -4.69
CA ALA A 486 -24.49 -8.71 -5.58
C ALA A 486 -23.34 -9.71 -5.83
N THR A 487 -22.12 -9.24 -6.05
CA THR A 487 -20.96 -10.11 -6.24
C THR A 487 -20.56 -10.79 -4.93
N TYR A 488 -20.74 -10.12 -3.79
CA TYR A 488 -20.53 -10.72 -2.47
C TYR A 488 -21.62 -11.76 -2.17
N ALA A 489 -22.89 -11.47 -2.50
CA ALA A 489 -24.00 -12.40 -2.35
C ALA A 489 -23.90 -13.58 -3.32
N ALA A 490 -23.51 -13.37 -4.58
CA ALA A 490 -23.29 -14.45 -5.56
C ALA A 490 -22.12 -15.40 -5.17
N CYS A 491 -21.21 -14.95 -4.31
CA CYS A 491 -20.23 -15.83 -3.65
C CYS A 491 -20.84 -16.61 -2.48
N LEU A 492 -22.07 -16.26 -2.05
CA LEU A 492 -22.80 -16.91 -0.95
C LEU A 492 -23.90 -17.83 -1.46
N GLU A 493 -24.42 -17.63 -2.70
CA GLU A 493 -25.35 -18.52 -3.40
C GLU A 493 -24.60 -19.61 -4.18
#